data_b41c5be4a67a9e620e8cbb46d3dcb75e
#
_entry.id   b41c5be4a67a9e620e8cbb46d3dcb75e
#
_cell.length_a   1.000
_cell.length_b   1.000
_cell.length_c   1.000
_cell.angle_alpha   90.00
_cell.angle_beta   90.00
_cell.angle_gamma   90.00
#
_symmetry.space_group_name_H-M   'P 1'
#
loop_
_entity.id
_entity.type
_entity.pdbx_description
1 polymer ?
#
loop_
_entity_poly.entity_id
_entity_poly.type
_entity_poly.pdbx_seq_one_letter_code
_entity_poly.pdbx_strand_id
1 'polypeptide(L)'
;MSQQLLVITGVSGHVGFRVLVEALSRGYKVRAVIRNASQSEQIKATDSVKPYLAQVEFTVVPDLLVPGAFHGILDGADGVVHVASPLPSGSDNFKRDLIDPAVNVTVNILKAAKEVSTIKRVIITSSIASLLTWDYIISSDSTKVFTVRDTYTPTNLEGPFANAMDAYGVSKAAAFAATERFIEEEKPSFEVINILPSMVIGKNELNRKPEEVGKGTNGIILGVLLNNKSETPTLGVSVHVNDVARAHIDALNPVIQGNHNYLCSSGGVEGTTWDDAKDIVRQHLPKAVADGIFPLEGRQPSRPIRLDSSETEEAFGWKFASFGEQVKSVAEHYLELSVAK
;
A
#
# COMPACT_ATOMS: atom_id res chain seq x y z
N MET A 1 23.79 19.62 -7.97
CA MET A 1 22.89 18.75 -8.76
C MET A 1 21.48 19.26 -8.61
N SER A 2 20.68 19.36 -9.67
CA SER A 2 19.27 19.72 -9.56
C SER A 2 18.55 18.65 -8.73
N GLN A 3 17.64 19.07 -7.86
CA GLN A 3 16.83 18.18 -7.06
C GLN A 3 15.86 17.42 -7.98
N GLN A 4 15.85 16.07 -7.89
CA GLN A 4 15.01 15.21 -8.73
C GLN A 4 13.51 15.43 -8.42
N LEU A 5 12.70 15.47 -9.49
CA LEU A 5 11.24 15.60 -9.41
C LEU A 5 10.56 14.24 -9.51
N LEU A 6 9.75 13.91 -8.51
CA LEU A 6 8.89 12.73 -8.54
C LEU A 6 7.43 13.13 -8.73
N VAL A 7 6.71 12.40 -9.55
CA VAL A 7 5.24 12.46 -9.59
C VAL A 7 4.69 11.31 -8.74
N ILE A 8 3.89 11.62 -7.71
CA ILE A 8 3.32 10.63 -6.81
C ILE A 8 1.79 10.71 -6.88
N THR A 9 1.13 9.60 -7.19
CA THR A 9 -0.33 9.47 -7.15
C THR A 9 -0.80 8.80 -5.87
N GLY A 10 -2.04 9.05 -5.46
CA GLY A 10 -2.62 8.41 -4.27
C GLY A 10 -2.15 8.97 -2.93
N VAL A 11 -1.54 10.15 -2.91
CA VAL A 11 -0.96 10.81 -1.72
C VAL A 11 -1.99 11.13 -0.62
N SER A 12 -3.27 11.07 -0.90
CA SER A 12 -4.34 11.24 0.09
C SER A 12 -4.77 9.93 0.77
N GLY A 13 -4.17 8.81 0.42
CA GLY A 13 -4.39 7.50 1.04
C GLY A 13 -3.28 7.14 2.04
N HIS A 14 -3.50 6.08 2.83
CA HIS A 14 -2.58 5.64 3.89
C HIS A 14 -1.15 5.41 3.39
N VAL A 15 -0.97 4.55 2.38
CA VAL A 15 0.34 4.24 1.80
C VAL A 15 0.92 5.45 1.06
N GLY A 16 0.12 6.06 0.17
CA GLY A 16 0.60 7.16 -0.68
C GLY A 16 1.01 8.39 0.11
N PHE A 17 0.33 8.70 1.22
CA PHE A 17 0.76 9.77 2.12
C PHE A 17 2.13 9.46 2.75
N ARG A 18 2.34 8.23 3.22
CA ARG A 18 3.64 7.88 3.80
C ARG A 18 4.77 7.87 2.77
N VAL A 19 4.47 7.45 1.52
CA VAL A 19 5.41 7.56 0.38
C VAL A 19 5.76 9.03 0.09
N LEU A 20 4.78 9.93 0.12
CA LEU A 20 5.03 11.38 -0.03
C LEU A 20 5.99 11.88 1.06
N VAL A 21 5.73 11.57 2.32
CA VAL A 21 6.59 11.98 3.45
C VAL A 21 8.00 11.41 3.30
N GLU A 22 8.14 10.15 2.91
CA GLU A 22 9.43 9.49 2.70
C GLU A 22 10.22 10.17 1.56
N ALA A 23 9.57 10.49 0.44
CA ALA A 23 10.20 11.18 -0.68
C ALA A 23 10.69 12.58 -0.28
N LEU A 24 9.84 13.36 0.41
CA LEU A 24 10.19 14.70 0.88
C LEU A 24 11.35 14.69 1.87
N SER A 25 11.35 13.76 2.82
CA SER A 25 12.42 13.63 3.82
C SER A 25 13.78 13.28 3.22
N ARG A 26 13.78 12.63 2.04
CA ARG A 26 15.01 12.32 1.28
C ARG A 26 15.41 13.41 0.30
N GLY A 27 14.71 14.54 0.31
CA GLY A 27 15.09 15.72 -0.46
C GLY A 27 14.57 15.74 -1.90
N TYR A 28 13.66 14.86 -2.30
CA TYR A 28 13.00 14.95 -3.60
C TYR A 28 12.07 16.16 -3.66
N LYS A 29 11.92 16.75 -4.85
CA LYS A 29 10.74 17.55 -5.18
C LYS A 29 9.60 16.60 -5.57
N VAL A 30 8.38 16.92 -5.14
CA VAL A 30 7.24 16.07 -5.41
C VAL A 30 6.12 16.87 -6.06
N ARG A 31 5.64 16.38 -7.20
CA ARG A 31 4.33 16.73 -7.77
C ARG A 31 3.32 15.70 -7.29
N ALA A 32 2.55 16.09 -6.27
CA ALA A 32 1.56 15.24 -5.61
C ALA A 32 0.22 15.33 -6.35
N VAL A 33 -0.23 14.21 -6.93
CA VAL A 33 -1.51 14.14 -7.66
C VAL A 33 -2.64 13.83 -6.69
N ILE A 34 -3.64 14.72 -6.65
CA ILE A 34 -4.82 14.68 -5.79
C ILE A 34 -6.11 14.76 -6.61
N ARG A 35 -7.22 14.26 -6.07
CA ARG A 35 -8.52 14.31 -6.77
C ARG A 35 -9.27 15.63 -6.62
N ASN A 36 -9.06 16.34 -5.52
CA ASN A 36 -9.67 17.63 -5.25
C ASN A 36 -8.76 18.51 -4.39
N ALA A 37 -8.95 19.82 -4.44
CA ALA A 37 -8.09 20.79 -3.78
C ALA A 37 -8.09 20.70 -2.25
N SER A 38 -9.20 20.24 -1.63
CA SER A 38 -9.28 20.12 -0.16
C SER A 38 -8.29 19.08 0.40
N GLN A 39 -7.89 18.09 -0.39
CA GLN A 39 -6.88 17.11 0.01
C GLN A 39 -5.51 17.74 0.20
N SER A 40 -5.16 18.78 -0.57
CA SER A 40 -3.89 19.50 -0.39
C SER A 40 -3.80 20.20 0.97
N GLU A 41 -4.90 20.81 1.41
CA GLU A 41 -4.93 21.50 2.70
C GLU A 41 -4.80 20.52 3.88
N GLN A 42 -5.47 19.35 3.77
CA GLN A 42 -5.33 18.29 4.75
C GLN A 42 -3.88 17.79 4.85
N ILE A 43 -3.21 17.56 3.70
CA ILE A 43 -1.83 17.08 3.64
C ILE A 43 -0.85 18.14 4.18
N LYS A 44 -0.96 19.39 3.74
CA LYS A 44 -0.11 20.50 4.18
C LYS A 44 -0.19 20.74 5.70
N ALA A 45 -1.33 20.43 6.31
CA ALA A 45 -1.56 20.60 7.74
C ALA A 45 -0.91 19.52 8.62
N THR A 46 -0.30 18.45 8.03
CA THR A 46 0.39 17.41 8.79
C THR A 46 1.78 17.84 9.21
N ASP A 47 2.21 17.47 10.41
CA ASP A 47 3.51 17.88 10.96
C ASP A 47 4.69 17.32 10.16
N SER A 48 4.53 16.13 9.57
CA SER A 48 5.55 15.50 8.72
C SER A 48 5.75 16.18 7.37
N VAL A 49 4.77 16.93 6.86
CA VAL A 49 4.86 17.63 5.56
C VAL A 49 5.23 19.09 5.72
N LYS A 50 4.82 19.74 6.82
CA LYS A 50 5.09 21.18 7.07
C LYS A 50 6.52 21.63 6.80
N PRO A 51 7.58 20.90 7.19
CA PRO A 51 8.97 21.31 6.94
C PRO A 51 9.35 21.33 5.46
N TYR A 52 8.58 20.67 4.60
CA TYR A 52 8.90 20.42 3.20
C TYR A 52 7.95 21.08 2.20
N LEU A 53 7.14 22.06 2.65
CA LEU A 53 6.13 22.74 1.80
C LEU A 53 6.71 23.35 0.53
N ALA A 54 7.97 23.81 0.57
CA ALA A 54 8.66 24.34 -0.61
C ALA A 54 9.07 23.27 -1.64
N GLN A 55 8.99 21.99 -1.28
CA GLN A 55 9.39 20.86 -2.13
C GLN A 55 8.19 20.09 -2.70
N VAL A 56 6.95 20.45 -2.34
CA VAL A 56 5.75 19.78 -2.80
C VAL A 56 4.83 20.74 -3.55
N GLU A 57 4.46 20.37 -4.76
CA GLU A 57 3.37 21.00 -5.53
C GLU A 57 2.20 20.01 -5.66
N PHE A 58 0.98 20.54 -5.64
CA PHE A 58 -0.23 19.73 -5.74
C PHE A 58 -0.91 19.96 -7.10
N THR A 59 -1.20 18.87 -7.79
CA THR A 59 -1.91 18.90 -9.06
C THR A 59 -3.23 18.17 -8.92
N VAL A 60 -4.33 18.85 -9.27
CA VAL A 60 -5.67 18.27 -9.18
C VAL A 60 -6.00 17.51 -10.47
N VAL A 61 -6.19 16.20 -10.34
CA VAL A 61 -6.70 15.33 -11.40
C VAL A 61 -7.91 14.58 -10.84
N PRO A 62 -9.14 15.05 -11.12
CA PRO A 62 -10.35 14.51 -10.51
C PRO A 62 -10.60 13.04 -10.83
N ASP A 63 -10.25 12.60 -12.03
CA ASP A 63 -10.40 11.22 -12.49
C ASP A 63 -9.16 10.77 -13.29
N LEU A 64 -8.47 9.77 -12.76
CA LEU A 64 -7.28 9.17 -13.39
C LEU A 64 -7.62 8.19 -14.51
N LEU A 65 -8.89 7.83 -14.69
CA LEU A 65 -9.35 6.88 -15.70
C LEU A 65 -9.60 7.55 -17.07
N VAL A 66 -9.79 8.86 -17.06
CA VAL A 66 -10.05 9.62 -18.30
C VAL A 66 -8.82 9.55 -19.21
N PRO A 67 -8.99 9.28 -20.52
CA PRO A 67 -7.90 9.36 -21.49
C PRO A 67 -7.17 10.70 -21.41
N GLY A 68 -5.84 10.68 -21.32
CA GLY A 68 -5.04 11.89 -21.19
C GLY A 68 -5.00 12.50 -19.77
N ALA A 69 -5.53 11.83 -18.75
CA ALA A 69 -5.53 12.31 -17.36
C ALA A 69 -4.14 12.73 -16.86
N PHE A 70 -3.08 12.17 -17.42
CA PHE A 70 -1.68 12.47 -17.05
C PHE A 70 -0.99 13.42 -18.04
N HIS A 71 -1.71 13.98 -19.03
CA HIS A 71 -1.10 14.90 -20.01
C HIS A 71 -0.54 16.14 -19.32
N GLY A 72 0.75 16.44 -19.53
CA GLY A 72 1.47 17.53 -18.87
C GLY A 72 1.80 17.28 -17.40
N ILE A 73 1.16 16.30 -16.74
CA ILE A 73 1.38 16.03 -15.31
C ILE A 73 2.78 15.44 -15.07
N LEU A 74 3.30 14.66 -16.01
CA LEU A 74 4.59 13.99 -15.89
C LEU A 74 5.75 14.80 -16.47
N ASP A 75 5.48 15.99 -17.03
CA ASP A 75 6.52 16.81 -17.68
C ASP A 75 7.64 17.15 -16.70
N GLY A 76 8.89 16.86 -17.12
CA GLY A 76 10.09 17.13 -16.35
C GLY A 76 10.30 16.21 -15.15
N ALA A 77 9.47 15.19 -14.96
CA ALA A 77 9.67 14.21 -13.90
C ALA A 77 10.87 13.30 -14.19
N ASP A 78 11.62 12.97 -13.13
CA ASP A 78 12.71 11.97 -13.17
C ASP A 78 12.20 10.56 -12.86
N GLY A 79 11.09 10.47 -12.10
CA GLY A 79 10.46 9.21 -11.73
C GLY A 79 8.98 9.37 -11.37
N VAL A 80 8.28 8.24 -11.38
CA VAL A 80 6.86 8.16 -11.03
C VAL A 80 6.66 7.12 -9.94
N VAL A 81 5.85 7.46 -8.91
CA VAL A 81 5.40 6.50 -7.90
C VAL A 81 3.86 6.44 -7.94
N HIS A 82 3.34 5.36 -8.49
CA HIS A 82 1.91 5.16 -8.71
C HIS A 82 1.29 4.32 -7.60
N VAL A 83 0.73 5.00 -6.58
CA VAL A 83 0.07 4.36 -5.43
C VAL A 83 -1.45 4.32 -5.60
N ALA A 84 -2.01 5.21 -6.41
CA ALA A 84 -3.45 5.27 -6.65
C ALA A 84 -3.96 3.98 -7.31
N SER A 85 -4.96 3.36 -6.70
CA SER A 85 -5.66 2.19 -7.22
C SER A 85 -7.09 2.19 -6.70
N PRO A 86 -8.07 1.71 -7.45
CA PRO A 86 -9.41 1.53 -6.93
C PRO A 86 -9.42 0.48 -5.80
N LEU A 87 -10.35 0.67 -4.87
CA LEU A 87 -10.66 -0.27 -3.80
C LEU A 87 -12.13 -0.67 -3.91
N PRO A 88 -12.54 -1.83 -3.35
CA PRO A 88 -13.95 -2.22 -3.32
C PRO A 88 -14.83 -1.10 -2.74
N SER A 89 -15.89 -0.72 -3.45
CA SER A 89 -16.76 0.44 -3.12
C SER A 89 -18.18 0.05 -2.72
N GLY A 90 -18.46 -1.25 -2.53
CA GLY A 90 -19.81 -1.76 -2.26
C GLY A 90 -20.67 -1.95 -3.51
N SER A 91 -20.12 -1.77 -4.71
CA SER A 91 -20.80 -2.11 -5.98
C SER A 91 -20.75 -3.61 -6.23
N ASP A 92 -21.82 -4.15 -6.82
CA ASP A 92 -21.89 -5.54 -7.29
C ASP A 92 -21.36 -5.72 -8.73
N ASN A 93 -21.10 -4.63 -9.44
CA ASN A 93 -20.48 -4.68 -10.77
C ASN A 93 -18.97 -4.53 -10.66
N PHE A 94 -18.32 -5.60 -10.19
CA PHE A 94 -16.89 -5.59 -9.92
C PHE A 94 -16.03 -5.35 -11.17
N LYS A 95 -16.46 -5.85 -12.33
CA LYS A 95 -15.71 -5.58 -13.56
C LYS A 95 -15.63 -4.10 -13.86
N ARG A 96 -16.79 -3.42 -13.96
CA ARG A 96 -16.88 -2.00 -14.31
C ARG A 96 -16.26 -1.10 -13.23
N ASP A 97 -16.47 -1.41 -11.95
CA ASP A 97 -16.20 -0.46 -10.86
C ASP A 97 -14.88 -0.77 -10.11
N LEU A 98 -14.24 -1.91 -10.40
CA LEU A 98 -13.01 -2.31 -9.73
C LEU A 98 -11.95 -2.85 -10.69
N ILE A 99 -12.25 -3.88 -11.52
CA ILE A 99 -11.24 -4.58 -12.34
C ILE A 99 -10.78 -3.70 -13.50
N ASP A 100 -11.70 -3.26 -14.37
CA ASP A 100 -11.35 -2.40 -15.50
C ASP A 100 -10.68 -1.08 -15.04
N PRO A 101 -11.18 -0.38 -13.99
CA PRO A 101 -10.49 0.76 -13.44
C PRO A 101 -9.06 0.48 -12.94
N ALA A 102 -8.81 -0.66 -12.28
CA ALA A 102 -7.48 -1.01 -11.81
C ALA A 102 -6.48 -1.21 -12.97
N VAL A 103 -6.90 -1.90 -14.01
CA VAL A 103 -6.10 -2.07 -15.24
C VAL A 103 -5.89 -0.72 -15.94
N ASN A 104 -6.97 0.04 -16.16
CA ASN A 104 -6.91 1.26 -16.93
C ASN A 104 -6.05 2.34 -16.28
N VAL A 105 -6.15 2.55 -14.95
CA VAL A 105 -5.34 3.57 -14.29
C VAL A 105 -3.85 3.23 -14.35
N THR A 106 -3.50 1.95 -14.24
CA THR A 106 -2.13 1.46 -14.35
C THR A 106 -1.58 1.63 -15.79
N VAL A 107 -2.34 1.23 -16.79
CA VAL A 107 -1.93 1.37 -18.20
C VAL A 107 -1.85 2.84 -18.62
N ASN A 108 -2.78 3.69 -18.15
CA ASN A 108 -2.79 5.12 -18.47
C ASN A 108 -1.49 5.82 -17.99
N ILE A 109 -1.05 5.56 -16.77
CA ILE A 109 0.18 6.20 -16.26
C ILE A 109 1.43 5.66 -16.97
N LEU A 110 1.48 4.38 -17.29
CA LEU A 110 2.60 3.78 -18.04
C LEU A 110 2.70 4.37 -19.45
N LYS A 111 1.56 4.51 -20.16
CA LYS A 111 1.52 5.17 -21.48
C LYS A 111 1.96 6.62 -21.39
N ALA A 112 1.47 7.37 -20.41
CA ALA A 112 1.87 8.77 -20.22
C ALA A 112 3.38 8.89 -19.88
N ALA A 113 3.91 7.99 -19.05
CA ALA A 113 5.34 7.97 -18.74
C ALA A 113 6.23 7.69 -19.96
N LYS A 114 5.75 6.89 -20.92
CA LYS A 114 6.46 6.59 -22.17
C LYS A 114 6.71 7.82 -23.03
N GLU A 115 5.86 8.83 -22.94
CA GLU A 115 6.00 10.08 -23.69
C GLU A 115 7.02 11.05 -23.06
N VAL A 116 7.56 10.74 -21.85
CA VAL A 116 8.43 11.65 -21.09
C VAL A 116 9.84 11.03 -20.96
N SER A 117 10.78 11.48 -21.76
CA SER A 117 12.14 10.92 -21.87
C SER A 117 13.00 11.07 -20.60
N THR A 118 12.65 11.99 -19.69
CA THR A 118 13.37 12.20 -18.43
C THR A 118 13.07 11.12 -17.40
N ILE A 119 11.90 10.45 -17.48
CA ILE A 119 11.53 9.39 -16.53
C ILE A 119 12.47 8.18 -16.73
N LYS A 120 13.04 7.72 -15.61
CA LYS A 120 13.93 6.56 -15.57
C LYS A 120 13.29 5.36 -14.90
N ARG A 121 12.38 5.59 -13.94
CA ARG A 121 11.69 4.54 -13.19
C ARG A 121 10.24 4.88 -12.94
N VAL A 122 9.40 3.87 -13.04
CA VAL A 122 7.99 3.90 -12.62
C VAL A 122 7.79 2.83 -11.56
N ILE A 123 7.46 3.24 -10.35
CA ILE A 123 7.22 2.35 -9.21
C ILE A 123 5.70 2.24 -9.01
N ILE A 124 5.18 1.01 -8.98
CA ILE A 124 3.74 0.75 -8.90
C ILE A 124 3.43 -0.01 -7.60
N THR A 125 2.44 0.46 -6.86
CA THR A 125 1.89 -0.29 -5.73
C THR A 125 0.96 -1.39 -6.24
N SER A 126 1.46 -2.63 -6.27
CA SER A 126 0.68 -3.83 -6.50
C SER A 126 0.14 -4.37 -5.15
N SER A 127 0.07 -5.68 -4.96
CA SER A 127 -0.39 -6.33 -3.73
C SER A 127 0.00 -7.80 -3.73
N ILE A 128 0.11 -8.43 -2.55
CA ILE A 128 0.11 -9.90 -2.43
C ILE A 128 -1.13 -10.55 -3.05
N ALA A 129 -2.20 -9.80 -3.24
CA ALA A 129 -3.41 -10.29 -3.92
C ALA A 129 -3.14 -10.72 -5.38
N SER A 130 -2.04 -10.28 -6.00
CA SER A 130 -1.58 -10.78 -7.30
C SER A 130 -0.85 -12.14 -7.22
N LEU A 131 -0.58 -12.65 -6.01
CA LEU A 131 0.03 -13.95 -5.75
C LEU A 131 -1.00 -14.99 -5.29
N LEU A 132 -2.06 -14.55 -4.61
CA LEU A 132 -3.00 -15.39 -3.88
C LEU A 132 -4.34 -15.49 -4.62
N THR A 133 -4.63 -16.65 -5.20
CA THR A 133 -5.96 -16.90 -5.78
C THR A 133 -7.00 -17.08 -4.66
N TRP A 134 -8.27 -16.78 -4.96
CA TRP A 134 -9.35 -16.98 -4.00
C TRP A 134 -9.46 -18.45 -3.53
N ASP A 135 -9.30 -19.41 -4.47
CA ASP A 135 -9.32 -20.83 -4.14
C ASP A 135 -8.25 -21.20 -3.12
N TYR A 136 -7.04 -20.62 -3.23
CA TYR A 136 -6.01 -20.83 -2.22
C TYR A 136 -6.39 -20.18 -0.87
N ILE A 137 -6.94 -18.97 -0.88
CA ILE A 137 -7.32 -18.25 0.34
C ILE A 137 -8.34 -19.05 1.16
N ILE A 138 -9.31 -19.69 0.52
CA ILE A 138 -10.36 -20.49 1.19
C ILE A 138 -9.97 -21.94 1.43
N SER A 139 -8.88 -22.42 0.86
CA SER A 139 -8.40 -23.77 1.07
C SER A 139 -7.85 -23.98 2.49
N SER A 140 -7.63 -25.23 2.86
CA SER A 140 -6.92 -25.61 4.10
C SER A 140 -5.40 -25.67 3.94
N ASP A 141 -4.87 -25.47 2.72
CA ASP A 141 -3.43 -25.53 2.48
C ASP A 141 -2.72 -24.34 3.12
N SER A 142 -1.79 -24.62 4.00
CA SER A 142 -0.91 -23.65 4.67
C SER A 142 0.58 -23.94 4.44
N THR A 143 0.89 -24.83 3.50
CA THR A 143 2.26 -25.33 3.29
C THR A 143 3.01 -24.58 2.20
N LYS A 144 2.29 -24.10 1.18
CA LYS A 144 2.90 -23.36 0.06
C LYS A 144 3.55 -22.06 0.55
N VAL A 145 4.82 -21.88 0.20
CA VAL A 145 5.55 -20.63 0.37
C VAL A 145 5.43 -19.84 -0.94
N PHE A 146 4.95 -18.60 -0.84
CA PHE A 146 4.83 -17.69 -1.97
C PHE A 146 6.00 -16.73 -2.03
N THR A 147 6.45 -16.47 -3.23
CA THR A 147 7.49 -15.50 -3.59
C THR A 147 6.93 -14.54 -4.64
N VAL A 148 7.72 -13.57 -5.08
CA VAL A 148 7.35 -12.67 -6.18
C VAL A 148 7.15 -13.39 -7.52
N ARG A 149 7.57 -14.65 -7.64
CA ARG A 149 7.43 -15.48 -8.86
C ARG A 149 6.09 -16.19 -8.96
N ASP A 150 5.28 -16.16 -7.90
CA ASP A 150 3.99 -16.84 -7.82
C ASP A 150 2.81 -15.98 -8.33
N THR A 151 3.09 -14.88 -9.02
CA THR A 151 2.03 -14.07 -9.65
C THR A 151 1.23 -14.88 -10.65
N TYR A 152 -0.06 -14.58 -10.73
CA TYR A 152 -0.94 -15.28 -11.68
C TYR A 152 -1.63 -14.28 -12.62
N THR A 153 -1.94 -14.74 -13.82
CA THR A 153 -2.78 -14.00 -14.78
C THR A 153 -4.21 -14.53 -14.67
N PRO A 154 -5.18 -13.69 -14.26
CA PRO A 154 -6.55 -14.16 -14.14
C PRO A 154 -7.14 -14.42 -15.52
N THR A 155 -7.82 -15.56 -15.66
CA THR A 155 -8.49 -15.97 -16.91
C THR A 155 -9.95 -15.55 -16.97
N ASN A 156 -10.56 -15.23 -15.82
CA ASN A 156 -11.95 -14.76 -15.73
C ASN A 156 -11.98 -13.35 -15.11
N LEU A 157 -12.36 -12.36 -15.92
CA LEU A 157 -12.56 -10.97 -15.51
C LEU A 157 -14.04 -10.57 -15.38
N GLU A 158 -14.94 -11.47 -15.80
CA GLU A 158 -16.39 -11.19 -15.85
C GLU A 158 -17.13 -11.70 -14.59
N GLY A 159 -16.55 -12.67 -13.85
CA GLY A 159 -17.20 -13.32 -12.72
C GLY A 159 -17.95 -14.60 -13.13
N PRO A 160 -18.80 -15.12 -12.27
CA PRO A 160 -19.13 -14.56 -10.94
C PRO A 160 -17.94 -14.61 -9.97
N PHE A 161 -17.87 -13.64 -9.06
CA PHE A 161 -16.90 -13.58 -7.95
C PHE A 161 -17.57 -13.99 -6.65
N ALA A 162 -16.84 -14.66 -5.78
CA ALA A 162 -17.37 -15.10 -4.49
C ALA A 162 -17.75 -13.94 -3.58
N ASN A 163 -16.98 -12.84 -3.65
CA ASN A 163 -17.23 -11.60 -2.91
C ASN A 163 -16.30 -10.47 -3.42
N ALA A 164 -16.38 -9.31 -2.79
CA ALA A 164 -15.57 -8.14 -3.15
C ALA A 164 -14.06 -8.34 -2.99
N MET A 165 -13.61 -9.22 -2.09
CA MET A 165 -12.17 -9.51 -1.90
C MET A 165 -11.64 -10.44 -2.98
N ASP A 166 -12.43 -11.40 -3.46
CA ASP A 166 -12.12 -12.21 -4.64
C ASP A 166 -11.96 -11.31 -5.87
N ALA A 167 -12.94 -10.45 -6.14
CA ALA A 167 -12.86 -9.49 -7.23
C ALA A 167 -11.66 -8.52 -7.09
N TYR A 168 -11.32 -8.12 -5.87
CA TYR A 168 -10.13 -7.32 -5.59
C TYR A 168 -8.84 -8.09 -5.94
N GLY A 169 -8.75 -9.36 -5.57
CA GLY A 169 -7.63 -10.22 -5.96
C GLY A 169 -7.45 -10.25 -7.48
N VAL A 170 -8.54 -10.52 -8.20
CA VAL A 170 -8.56 -10.52 -9.68
C VAL A 170 -8.17 -9.16 -10.23
N SER A 171 -8.64 -8.04 -9.65
CA SER A 171 -8.29 -6.69 -10.11
C SER A 171 -6.80 -6.38 -10.00
N LYS A 172 -6.17 -6.82 -8.90
CA LYS A 172 -4.72 -6.64 -8.67
C LYS A 172 -3.89 -7.54 -9.59
N ALA A 173 -4.27 -8.79 -9.78
CA ALA A 173 -3.60 -9.69 -10.69
C ALA A 173 -3.75 -9.24 -12.16
N ALA A 174 -4.92 -8.73 -12.56
CA ALA A 174 -5.14 -8.20 -13.91
C ALA A 174 -4.30 -6.94 -14.18
N ALA A 175 -4.25 -6.00 -13.23
CA ALA A 175 -3.41 -4.80 -13.35
C ALA A 175 -1.92 -5.15 -13.39
N PHE A 176 -1.49 -6.14 -12.58
CA PHE A 176 -0.13 -6.66 -12.61
C PHE A 176 0.21 -7.28 -13.98
N ALA A 177 -0.64 -8.18 -14.49
CA ALA A 177 -0.45 -8.81 -15.79
C ALA A 177 -0.45 -7.78 -16.95
N ALA A 178 -1.24 -6.70 -16.83
CA ALA A 178 -1.23 -5.60 -17.80
C ALA A 178 0.08 -4.81 -17.76
N THR A 179 0.69 -4.65 -16.59
CA THR A 179 2.03 -4.04 -16.43
C THR A 179 3.10 -4.87 -17.13
N GLU A 180 3.15 -6.18 -16.87
CA GLU A 180 4.11 -7.09 -17.50
C GLU A 180 3.97 -7.08 -19.02
N ARG A 181 2.74 -7.14 -19.52
CA ARG A 181 2.44 -7.05 -20.96
C ARG A 181 2.90 -5.72 -21.55
N PHE A 182 2.66 -4.61 -20.87
CA PHE A 182 3.11 -3.29 -21.31
C PHE A 182 4.63 -3.24 -21.46
N ILE A 183 5.37 -3.79 -20.50
CA ILE A 183 6.85 -3.84 -20.56
C ILE A 183 7.31 -4.64 -21.77
N GLU A 184 6.70 -5.81 -22.01
CA GLU A 184 7.07 -6.72 -23.10
C GLU A 184 6.77 -6.14 -24.48
N GLU A 185 5.57 -5.59 -24.68
CA GLU A 185 5.08 -5.09 -25.95
C GLU A 185 5.63 -3.70 -26.30
N GLU A 186 5.62 -2.80 -25.34
CA GLU A 186 5.93 -1.37 -25.58
C GLU A 186 7.40 -1.02 -25.37
N LYS A 187 8.17 -1.89 -24.69
CA LYS A 187 9.62 -1.74 -24.41
C LYS A 187 10.02 -0.32 -24.03
N PRO A 188 9.42 0.24 -22.95
CA PRO A 188 9.66 1.61 -22.57
C PRO A 188 11.14 1.87 -22.26
N SER A 189 11.57 3.13 -22.35
CA SER A 189 12.95 3.55 -22.02
C SER A 189 13.21 3.66 -20.51
N PHE A 190 12.19 3.46 -19.68
CA PHE A 190 12.25 3.43 -18.22
C PHE A 190 12.05 2.00 -17.69
N GLU A 191 12.49 1.76 -16.48
CA GLU A 191 12.26 0.52 -15.77
C GLU A 191 10.98 0.60 -14.93
N VAL A 192 10.22 -0.50 -14.87
CA VAL A 192 9.04 -0.62 -14.02
C VAL A 192 9.32 -1.55 -12.85
N ILE A 193 8.94 -1.15 -11.65
CA ILE A 193 9.09 -1.95 -10.44
C ILE A 193 7.74 -2.03 -9.72
N ASN A 194 7.27 -3.25 -9.47
CA ASN A 194 6.07 -3.48 -8.66
C ASN A 194 6.46 -3.75 -7.20
N ILE A 195 5.87 -3.01 -6.28
CA ILE A 195 5.95 -3.29 -4.84
C ILE A 195 4.66 -4.01 -4.44
N LEU A 196 4.79 -5.21 -3.87
CA LEU A 196 3.69 -6.09 -3.50
C LEU A 196 3.53 -6.15 -1.97
N PRO A 197 2.88 -5.19 -1.33
CA PRO A 197 2.69 -5.22 0.11
C PRO A 197 1.66 -6.27 0.52
N SER A 198 1.91 -6.88 1.69
CA SER A 198 0.90 -7.60 2.46
C SER A 198 -0.04 -6.60 3.16
N MET A 199 -0.73 -6.99 4.24
CA MET A 199 -1.63 -6.06 4.94
C MET A 199 -0.84 -4.93 5.59
N VAL A 200 -1.03 -3.71 5.08
CA VAL A 200 -0.25 -2.54 5.51
C VAL A 200 -0.81 -1.99 6.81
N ILE A 201 0.01 -2.01 7.85
CA ILE A 201 -0.30 -1.61 9.23
C ILE A 201 0.57 -0.42 9.65
N GLY A 202 -0.01 0.54 10.36
CA GLY A 202 0.74 1.64 10.97
C GLY A 202 -0.01 2.97 10.98
N LYS A 203 0.61 3.98 11.59
CA LYS A 203 0.07 5.33 11.73
C LYS A 203 -0.30 5.94 10.37
N ASN A 204 -1.49 6.51 10.30
CA ASN A 204 -1.94 7.35 9.20
C ASN A 204 -2.14 8.78 9.69
N GLU A 205 -1.19 9.66 9.45
CA GLU A 205 -1.22 11.04 9.93
C GLU A 205 -2.34 11.90 9.31
N LEU A 206 -3.05 11.39 8.30
CA LEU A 206 -4.24 12.04 7.75
C LEU A 206 -5.47 11.85 8.64
N ASN A 207 -5.44 10.92 9.59
CA ASN A 207 -6.51 10.74 10.56
C ASN A 207 -6.55 11.92 11.53
N ARG A 208 -7.76 12.37 11.87
CA ARG A 208 -8.00 13.50 12.79
C ARG A 208 -8.78 13.08 14.03
N LYS A 209 -9.34 11.87 14.03
CA LYS A 209 -10.19 11.35 15.12
C LYS A 209 -9.83 9.89 15.38
N PRO A 210 -9.97 9.41 16.63
CA PRO A 210 -9.68 8.01 16.98
C PRO A 210 -10.43 6.99 16.11
N GLU A 211 -11.69 7.27 15.76
CA GLU A 211 -12.53 6.37 14.95
C GLU A 211 -11.98 6.18 13.53
N GLU A 212 -11.12 7.07 13.06
CA GLU A 212 -10.52 6.98 11.74
C GLU A 212 -9.32 6.03 11.70
N VAL A 213 -8.64 5.81 12.85
CA VAL A 213 -7.44 4.97 12.93
C VAL A 213 -7.76 3.52 12.53
N GLY A 214 -8.97 3.04 12.84
CA GLY A 214 -9.45 1.70 12.48
C GLY A 214 -9.91 1.53 11.03
N LYS A 215 -9.76 2.53 10.17
CA LYS A 215 -10.09 2.39 8.75
C LYS A 215 -9.06 1.49 8.04
N GLY A 216 -9.55 0.69 7.08
CA GLY A 216 -8.70 -0.24 6.33
C GLY A 216 -8.11 -1.34 7.21
N THR A 217 -6.89 -1.75 6.91
CA THR A 217 -6.20 -2.88 7.55
C THR A 217 -5.84 -2.62 9.03
N ASN A 218 -5.67 -1.38 9.44
CA ASN A 218 -5.50 -1.02 10.85
C ASN A 218 -6.70 -1.44 11.73
N GLY A 219 -7.88 -1.58 11.12
CA GLY A 219 -9.08 -2.06 11.80
C GLY A 219 -8.94 -3.46 12.40
N ILE A 220 -8.03 -4.29 11.87
CA ILE A 220 -7.73 -5.61 12.41
C ILE A 220 -7.11 -5.46 13.80
N ILE A 221 -6.07 -4.62 13.91
CA ILE A 221 -5.37 -4.36 15.18
C ILE A 221 -6.33 -3.72 16.19
N LEU A 222 -6.99 -2.62 15.81
CA LEU A 222 -7.91 -1.94 16.73
C LEU A 222 -9.09 -2.81 17.12
N GLY A 223 -9.59 -3.66 16.21
CA GLY A 223 -10.64 -4.63 16.53
C GLY A 223 -10.24 -5.56 17.68
N VAL A 224 -9.01 -6.12 17.62
CA VAL A 224 -8.46 -6.97 18.67
C VAL A 224 -8.29 -6.20 19.99
N LEU A 225 -7.84 -4.93 19.92
CA LEU A 225 -7.58 -4.11 21.10
C LEU A 225 -8.87 -3.55 21.73
N LEU A 226 -9.92 -3.27 20.92
CA LEU A 226 -11.17 -2.61 21.30
C LEU A 226 -12.38 -3.56 21.34
N ASN A 227 -12.19 -4.86 21.61
CA ASN A 227 -13.25 -5.86 21.85
C ASN A 227 -14.06 -6.32 20.63
N ASN A 228 -13.61 -6.12 19.42
CA ASN A 228 -14.25 -6.74 18.27
C ASN A 228 -13.91 -8.24 18.21
N LYS A 229 -14.93 -9.09 18.15
CA LYS A 229 -14.77 -10.56 18.10
C LYS A 229 -15.18 -11.07 16.71
N SER A 230 -14.19 -11.52 15.94
CA SER A 230 -14.40 -12.20 14.66
C SER A 230 -14.21 -13.70 14.82
N GLU A 231 -15.08 -14.50 14.20
CA GLU A 231 -14.88 -15.94 14.05
C GLU A 231 -14.28 -16.27 12.66
N THR A 232 -14.35 -15.34 11.72
CA THR A 232 -13.77 -15.53 10.37
C THR A 232 -12.29 -15.18 10.38
N PRO A 233 -11.41 -16.13 9.99
CA PRO A 233 -9.99 -15.86 9.90
C PRO A 233 -9.67 -14.79 8.85
N THR A 234 -8.69 -13.95 9.16
CA THR A 234 -8.07 -13.00 8.23
C THR A 234 -6.65 -13.45 7.91
N LEU A 235 -6.15 -13.17 6.70
CA LEU A 235 -4.80 -13.55 6.29
C LEU A 235 -3.77 -13.09 7.34
N GLY A 236 -2.97 -14.02 7.84
CA GLY A 236 -1.96 -13.79 8.87
C GLY A 236 -0.66 -13.24 8.31
N VAL A 237 -0.71 -12.09 7.65
CA VAL A 237 0.44 -11.42 7.02
C VAL A 237 0.33 -9.91 7.15
N SER A 238 1.43 -9.25 7.48
CA SER A 238 1.43 -7.80 7.66
C SER A 238 2.76 -7.16 7.30
N VAL A 239 2.74 -5.85 7.07
CA VAL A 239 3.94 -5.04 6.84
C VAL A 239 3.72 -3.63 7.38
N HIS A 240 4.78 -3.02 7.93
CA HIS A 240 4.69 -1.64 8.42
C HIS A 240 4.59 -0.64 7.25
N VAL A 241 3.71 0.36 7.37
CA VAL A 241 3.51 1.39 6.33
C VAL A 241 4.80 2.15 5.99
N ASN A 242 5.69 2.35 6.97
CA ASN A 242 6.98 3.00 6.74
C ASN A 242 7.89 2.16 5.84
N ASP A 243 7.89 0.84 6.01
CA ASP A 243 8.72 -0.06 5.18
C ASP A 243 8.20 -0.11 3.75
N VAL A 244 6.87 -0.12 3.58
CA VAL A 244 6.27 -0.02 2.25
C VAL A 244 6.66 1.29 1.57
N ALA A 245 6.56 2.42 2.28
CA ALA A 245 6.96 3.71 1.74
C ALA A 245 8.46 3.77 1.42
N ARG A 246 9.30 3.25 2.31
CA ARG A 246 10.75 3.13 2.11
C ARG A 246 11.06 2.30 0.87
N ALA A 247 10.42 1.14 0.69
CA ALA A 247 10.62 0.28 -0.47
C ALA A 247 10.29 1.01 -1.79
N HIS A 248 9.21 1.81 -1.84
CA HIS A 248 8.87 2.59 -3.02
C HIS A 248 9.94 3.62 -3.37
N ILE A 249 10.52 4.29 -2.39
CA ILE A 249 11.53 5.33 -2.64
C ILE A 249 12.91 4.72 -2.88
N ASP A 250 13.29 3.65 -2.17
CA ASP A 250 14.54 2.92 -2.43
C ASP A 250 14.55 2.31 -3.84
N ALA A 251 13.40 1.84 -4.35
CA ALA A 251 13.26 1.30 -5.71
C ALA A 251 13.59 2.32 -6.82
N LEU A 252 13.61 3.62 -6.53
CA LEU A 252 14.07 4.65 -7.47
C LEU A 252 15.58 4.66 -7.65
N ASN A 253 16.33 4.05 -6.73
CA ASN A 253 17.79 3.96 -6.83
C ASN A 253 18.19 2.99 -7.96
N PRO A 254 19.02 3.41 -8.94
CA PRO A 254 19.44 2.54 -10.05
C PRO A 254 20.25 1.30 -9.62
N VAL A 255 20.73 1.23 -8.39
CA VAL A 255 21.39 0.03 -7.84
C VAL A 255 20.39 -1.11 -7.61
N ILE A 256 19.12 -0.77 -7.33
CA ILE A 256 18.05 -1.74 -7.21
C ILE A 256 17.66 -2.25 -8.60
N GLN A 257 17.52 -3.57 -8.75
CA GLN A 257 17.17 -4.18 -10.03
C GLN A 257 15.82 -3.64 -10.53
N GLY A 258 15.82 -3.08 -11.74
CA GLY A 258 14.62 -2.64 -12.45
C GLY A 258 13.91 -3.77 -13.20
N ASN A 259 12.72 -3.51 -13.73
CA ASN A 259 11.83 -4.50 -14.33
C ASN A 259 11.72 -5.76 -13.45
N HIS A 260 11.48 -5.51 -12.17
CA HIS A 260 11.46 -6.54 -11.12
C HIS A 260 10.34 -6.26 -10.13
N ASN A 261 9.99 -7.27 -9.34
CA ASN A 261 8.88 -7.23 -8.37
C ASN A 261 9.44 -7.47 -6.96
N TYR A 262 8.98 -6.70 -5.98
CA TYR A 262 9.43 -6.80 -4.60
C TYR A 262 8.26 -7.06 -3.64
N LEU A 263 8.30 -8.20 -2.97
CA LEU A 263 7.32 -8.60 -1.96
C LEU A 263 7.64 -7.94 -0.62
N CYS A 264 6.68 -7.19 -0.07
CA CYS A 264 6.83 -6.53 1.22
C CYS A 264 5.91 -7.18 2.26
N SER A 265 6.49 -8.05 3.09
CA SER A 265 5.81 -8.71 4.21
C SER A 265 6.79 -8.95 5.34
N SER A 266 6.41 -8.64 6.58
CA SER A 266 7.24 -8.90 7.75
C SER A 266 6.94 -10.28 8.35
N GLY A 267 7.80 -10.75 9.26
CA GLY A 267 7.64 -12.04 9.92
C GLY A 267 8.04 -13.26 9.08
N GLY A 268 8.58 -13.04 7.87
CA GLY A 268 9.01 -14.11 6.98
C GLY A 268 7.89 -15.12 6.70
N VAL A 269 8.24 -16.39 6.58
CA VAL A 269 7.29 -17.49 6.30
C VAL A 269 6.37 -17.85 7.48
N GLU A 270 6.65 -17.35 8.68
CA GLU A 270 5.79 -17.58 9.86
C GLU A 270 4.59 -16.60 9.88
N GLY A 271 4.75 -15.44 9.26
CA GLY A 271 3.69 -14.44 9.11
C GLY A 271 3.30 -13.75 10.43
N THR A 272 2.00 -13.53 10.61
CA THR A 272 1.43 -12.73 11.69
C THR A 272 0.30 -13.46 12.40
N THR A 273 0.33 -13.47 13.73
CA THR A 273 -0.81 -13.85 14.58
C THR A 273 -1.47 -12.59 15.12
N TRP A 274 -2.68 -12.27 14.65
CA TRP A 274 -3.34 -11.00 14.99
C TRP A 274 -3.59 -10.81 16.49
N ASP A 275 -3.95 -11.89 17.19
CA ASP A 275 -4.24 -11.87 18.63
C ASP A 275 -3.02 -11.55 19.50
N ASP A 276 -1.78 -11.72 18.98
CA ASP A 276 -0.54 -11.34 19.68
C ASP A 276 -0.47 -9.82 19.93
N ALA A 277 -1.26 -9.02 19.20
CA ALA A 277 -1.40 -7.57 19.44
C ALA A 277 -1.78 -7.24 20.89
N LYS A 278 -2.53 -8.11 21.56
CA LYS A 278 -2.92 -7.93 22.97
C LYS A 278 -1.72 -7.97 23.92
N ASP A 279 -0.84 -8.94 23.73
CA ASP A 279 0.34 -9.10 24.59
C ASP A 279 1.37 -7.99 24.31
N ILE A 280 1.51 -7.60 23.04
CA ILE A 280 2.35 -6.46 22.66
C ILE A 280 1.88 -5.18 23.37
N VAL A 281 0.57 -4.89 23.36
CA VAL A 281 0.03 -3.69 23.99
C VAL A 281 0.12 -3.78 25.52
N ARG A 282 -0.14 -4.95 26.15
CA ARG A 282 0.10 -5.14 27.59
C ARG A 282 1.54 -4.82 27.99
N GLN A 283 2.50 -5.23 27.18
CA GLN A 283 3.93 -5.01 27.46
C GLN A 283 4.35 -3.56 27.24
N HIS A 284 3.91 -2.94 26.15
CA HIS A 284 4.43 -1.63 25.73
C HIS A 284 3.60 -0.43 26.19
N LEU A 285 2.29 -0.64 26.44
CA LEU A 285 1.34 0.42 26.82
C LEU A 285 0.53 0.02 28.09
N PRO A 286 1.20 -0.47 29.17
CA PRO A 286 0.52 -1.02 30.35
C PRO A 286 -0.40 0.01 31.03
N LYS A 287 -0.05 1.30 30.98
CA LYS A 287 -0.89 2.36 31.55
C LYS A 287 -2.21 2.49 30.78
N ALA A 288 -2.20 2.48 29.44
CA ALA A 288 -3.41 2.58 28.63
C ALA A 288 -4.34 1.37 28.83
N VAL A 289 -3.77 0.19 29.10
CA VAL A 289 -4.54 -1.00 29.48
C VAL A 289 -5.17 -0.84 30.87
N ALA A 290 -4.38 -0.38 31.85
CA ALA A 290 -4.88 -0.15 33.22
C ALA A 290 -5.95 0.94 33.27
N ASP A 291 -5.85 1.97 32.46
CA ASP A 291 -6.84 3.05 32.31
C ASP A 291 -8.10 2.60 31.52
N GLY A 292 -8.14 1.35 31.03
CA GLY A 292 -9.27 0.79 30.29
C GLY A 292 -9.43 1.29 28.85
N ILE A 293 -8.45 1.98 28.29
CA ILE A 293 -8.49 2.47 26.91
C ILE A 293 -8.42 1.30 25.92
N PHE A 294 -7.62 0.29 26.24
CA PHE A 294 -7.54 -0.97 25.51
C PHE A 294 -8.01 -2.13 26.39
N PRO A 295 -9.30 -2.51 26.31
CA PRO A 295 -9.85 -3.62 27.10
C PRO A 295 -9.26 -4.99 26.74
N LEU A 296 -8.75 -5.18 25.51
CA LEU A 296 -8.05 -6.37 25.03
C LEU A 296 -8.90 -7.65 24.99
N GLU A 297 -10.21 -7.54 24.83
CA GLU A 297 -11.14 -8.68 24.77
C GLU A 297 -11.52 -9.08 23.35
N GLY A 298 -10.96 -8.40 22.36
CA GLY A 298 -11.18 -8.70 20.96
C GLY A 298 -10.55 -10.03 20.54
N ARG A 299 -10.96 -10.52 19.38
CA ARG A 299 -10.44 -11.74 18.76
C ARG A 299 -10.42 -11.61 17.24
N GLN A 300 -9.29 -11.99 16.64
CA GLN A 300 -9.15 -12.10 15.19
C GLN A 300 -8.31 -13.32 14.84
N PRO A 301 -8.92 -14.45 14.47
CA PRO A 301 -8.17 -15.62 14.02
C PRO A 301 -7.32 -15.29 12.80
N SER A 302 -6.09 -15.81 12.75
CA SER A 302 -5.19 -15.69 11.60
C SER A 302 -5.30 -16.91 10.70
N ARG A 303 -5.48 -16.69 9.39
CA ARG A 303 -5.28 -17.67 8.35
C ARG A 303 -3.79 -17.67 8.00
N PRO A 304 -3.01 -18.71 8.32
CA PRO A 304 -1.58 -18.74 8.00
C PRO A 304 -1.35 -18.67 6.49
N ILE A 305 -0.51 -17.74 6.08
CA ILE A 305 -0.01 -17.58 4.72
C ILE A 305 1.49 -17.44 4.82
N ARG A 306 2.24 -18.19 4.05
CA ARG A 306 3.70 -18.19 4.07
C ARG A 306 4.23 -17.34 2.91
N LEU A 307 4.77 -16.18 3.22
CA LEU A 307 5.36 -15.25 2.26
C LEU A 307 6.86 -15.18 2.49
N ASP A 308 7.66 -15.42 1.46
CA ASP A 308 9.11 -15.22 1.53
C ASP A 308 9.48 -13.88 0.86
N SER A 309 9.80 -12.91 1.69
CA SER A 309 10.25 -11.56 1.29
C SER A 309 11.76 -11.35 1.48
N SER A 310 12.53 -12.42 1.69
CA SER A 310 13.97 -12.35 1.91
C SER A 310 14.72 -11.70 0.75
N GLU A 311 14.34 -11.98 -0.49
CA GLU A 311 14.88 -11.36 -1.69
C GLU A 311 14.72 -9.82 -1.66
N THR A 312 13.59 -9.32 -1.15
CA THR A 312 13.37 -7.89 -0.96
C THR A 312 14.29 -7.30 0.10
N GLU A 313 14.42 -7.95 1.24
CA GLU A 313 15.32 -7.51 2.31
C GLU A 313 16.78 -7.47 1.86
N GLU A 314 17.22 -8.46 1.10
CA GLU A 314 18.57 -8.53 0.52
C GLU A 314 18.79 -7.40 -0.50
N ALA A 315 17.86 -7.21 -1.43
CA ALA A 315 17.97 -6.19 -2.47
C ALA A 315 18.01 -4.77 -1.90
N PHE A 316 17.20 -4.49 -0.89
CA PHE A 316 17.15 -3.17 -0.27
C PHE A 316 18.16 -2.97 0.88
N GLY A 317 18.78 -4.04 1.39
CA GLY A 317 19.79 -3.98 2.44
C GLY A 317 19.26 -3.63 3.84
N TRP A 318 17.97 -3.92 4.12
CA TRP A 318 17.35 -3.69 5.43
C TRP A 318 16.27 -4.74 5.73
N LYS A 319 15.87 -4.85 7.00
CA LYS A 319 14.84 -5.78 7.47
C LYS A 319 13.51 -5.07 7.70
N PHE A 320 12.42 -5.78 7.48
CA PHE A 320 11.07 -5.27 7.79
C PHE A 320 10.88 -5.12 9.30
N ALA A 321 10.17 -4.06 9.69
CA ALA A 321 9.75 -3.81 11.06
C ALA A 321 8.91 -4.98 11.59
N SER A 322 9.13 -5.33 12.85
CA SER A 322 8.40 -6.41 13.53
C SER A 322 6.90 -6.13 13.64
N PHE A 323 6.11 -7.17 13.85
CA PHE A 323 4.69 -7.00 14.15
C PHE A 323 4.48 -6.17 15.42
N GLY A 324 5.37 -6.26 16.41
CA GLY A 324 5.35 -5.42 17.60
C GLY A 324 5.42 -3.92 17.28
N GLU A 325 6.30 -3.51 16.36
CA GLU A 325 6.41 -2.11 15.92
C GLU A 325 5.17 -1.64 15.16
N GLN A 326 4.57 -2.50 14.36
CA GLN A 326 3.31 -2.23 13.64
C GLN A 326 2.16 -1.99 14.62
N VAL A 327 1.99 -2.86 15.62
CA VAL A 327 0.96 -2.75 16.66
C VAL A 327 1.15 -1.46 17.47
N LYS A 328 2.38 -1.18 17.91
CA LYS A 328 2.71 0.05 18.62
C LYS A 328 2.33 1.30 17.81
N SER A 329 2.70 1.33 16.54
CA SER A 329 2.41 2.46 15.64
C SER A 329 0.91 2.77 15.57
N VAL A 330 0.05 1.74 15.51
CA VAL A 330 -1.41 1.91 15.50
C VAL A 330 -1.95 2.31 16.86
N ALA A 331 -1.53 1.62 17.92
CA ALA A 331 -2.03 1.84 19.28
C ALA A 331 -1.64 3.24 19.82
N GLU A 332 -0.40 3.65 19.62
CA GLU A 332 0.08 4.98 20.01
C GLU A 332 -0.67 6.09 19.25
N HIS A 333 -0.88 5.90 17.94
CA HIS A 333 -1.66 6.86 17.14
C HIS A 333 -3.10 6.98 17.62
N TYR A 334 -3.74 5.86 17.99
CA TYR A 334 -5.08 5.88 18.58
C TYR A 334 -5.10 6.67 19.89
N LEU A 335 -4.09 6.47 20.76
CA LEU A 335 -3.95 7.20 22.03
C LEU A 335 -3.74 8.69 21.80
N GLU A 336 -2.83 9.08 20.89
CA GLU A 336 -2.58 10.48 20.54
C GLU A 336 -3.89 11.22 20.21
N LEU A 337 -4.73 10.60 19.36
CA LEU A 337 -5.99 11.20 18.95
C LEU A 337 -7.09 11.12 20.02
N SER A 338 -7.01 10.16 20.94
CA SER A 338 -7.98 10.01 22.04
C SER A 338 -7.77 11.02 23.16
N VAL A 339 -6.53 11.46 23.38
CA VAL A 339 -6.15 12.39 24.46
C VAL A 339 -6.21 13.85 23.99
N ALA A 340 -6.17 14.10 22.69
CA ALA A 340 -6.20 15.45 22.09
C ALA A 340 -7.58 16.15 22.15
N LYS A 341 -8.50 15.67 23.00
CA LYS A 341 -9.85 16.26 23.20
C LYS A 341 -9.85 17.33 24.26
#